data_a93b10e62ca0db28d394cba9d855dccd
#
_entry.id   a93b10e62ca0db28d394cba9d855dccd
#
_cell.length_a   1.000
_cell.length_b   1.000
_cell.length_c   1.000
_cell.angle_alpha   90.00
_cell.angle_beta   90.00
_cell.angle_gamma   90.00
#
_symmetry.space_group_name_H-M   'P 1'
#
loop_
_entity.id
_entity.type
_entity.pdbx_description
1 polymer ?
#
loop_
_entity_poly.entity_id
_entity_poly.type
_entity_poly.pdbx_seq_one_letter_code
_entity_poly.pdbx_strand_id
1 'polypeptide(L)'
;SSGCIWAQNYDQYYKNLPTKVTPVTPFTIPANEVSLVDCGGVGDGVTLNTEAFSKAISLLNKQGGGRLVVPAGVWLTGPISLKDNIELHLQRNAIVYFSPDKSLYVDPKGSSSRVLACIRASKRTNIAITGEGIIDGNGGQWRPVKKSKQSDVEWKQYLEMGGQVSEDGSLWYPWQMKNGYPDIADSPKEQEGLRNDLIRLTDCVNVRIEGVTVQNAPRFHVHPCNCRNVVVDGVTVRCPWNAQNGDAIDFSDVNIGLIVNCVVDAGDDGICMKSNAAKPNSPANGCEDIVIENNTVFHAHGGFVLGSNTTSGIRRIVVRHNRFSGTDTGLRFKSSIGRGGKTEQLFISDIVMNDIKDEAIVFQCDYLDKPAGRENGKSAQVNDQVLKDVPEFQDIHIQNVICRGCKTGIRASGIEQLDCVHDIHISNSTIVYTKTKWQVDEQTARLTCTNVNLVQDRKE
;
A
#
# COMPACT_ATOMS: atom_id res chain seq x y z
N SER A 1 32.50 19.14 -0.46
CA SER A 1 31.78 18.12 0.31
C SER A 1 30.73 17.49 -0.56
N SER A 2 30.99 16.29 -1.03
CA SER A 2 30.07 15.51 -1.85
C SER A 2 28.88 15.08 -0.99
N GLY A 3 27.72 15.63 -1.26
CA GLY A 3 26.47 15.09 -0.75
C GLY A 3 26.31 13.62 -1.15
N CYS A 4 25.53 12.87 -0.41
CA CYS A 4 25.20 11.50 -0.78
C CYS A 4 24.40 11.53 -2.09
N ILE A 5 25.08 11.34 -3.21
CA ILE A 5 24.45 11.30 -4.52
C ILE A 5 23.86 9.90 -4.69
N TRP A 6 22.61 9.81 -5.13
CA TRP A 6 22.07 8.54 -5.56
C TRP A 6 22.84 8.03 -6.77
N ALA A 7 23.57 6.95 -6.56
CA ALA A 7 24.36 6.34 -7.61
C ALA A 7 23.50 5.59 -8.64
N GLN A 8 22.17 5.43 -8.39
CA GLN A 8 21.33 4.66 -9.29
C GLN A 8 20.72 5.53 -10.38
N ASN A 9 20.92 5.08 -11.60
CA ASN A 9 20.28 5.62 -12.78
C ASN A 9 19.00 4.83 -13.08
N TYR A 10 17.87 5.51 -13.08
CA TYR A 10 16.56 4.89 -13.37
C TYR A 10 16.14 5.02 -14.84
N ASP A 11 17.00 5.50 -15.73
CA ASP A 11 16.70 5.73 -17.15
C ASP A 11 16.19 4.46 -17.84
N GLN A 12 16.67 3.29 -17.44
CA GLN A 12 16.21 2.01 -18.00
C GLN A 12 14.70 1.78 -17.89
N TYR A 13 14.05 2.32 -16.87
CA TYR A 13 12.61 2.16 -16.64
C TYR A 13 11.75 3.07 -17.50
N TYR A 14 12.39 4.02 -18.19
CA TYR A 14 11.70 4.99 -19.06
C TYR A 14 11.97 4.75 -20.55
N LYS A 15 12.66 3.66 -20.89
CA LYS A 15 12.89 3.27 -22.28
C LYS A 15 11.67 2.52 -22.82
N ASN A 16 11.32 2.81 -24.08
CA ASN A 16 10.26 2.10 -24.81
C ASN A 16 8.92 2.10 -24.08
N LEU A 17 8.57 3.21 -23.46
CA LEU A 17 7.28 3.37 -22.80
C LEU A 17 6.16 3.52 -23.83
N PRO A 18 4.99 2.91 -23.57
CA PRO A 18 3.82 3.02 -24.47
C PRO A 18 3.15 4.39 -24.41
N THR A 19 3.49 5.20 -23.45
CA THR A 19 3.01 6.58 -23.28
C THR A 19 4.10 7.45 -22.67
N LYS A 20 3.96 8.76 -22.81
CA LYS A 20 4.91 9.69 -22.20
C LYS A 20 4.63 9.79 -20.71
N VAL A 21 5.62 9.43 -19.90
CA VAL A 21 5.60 9.51 -18.44
C VAL A 21 6.72 10.45 -17.99
N THR A 22 6.41 11.38 -17.13
CA THR A 22 7.42 12.23 -16.50
C THR A 22 8.28 11.37 -15.56
N PRO A 23 9.59 11.29 -15.77
CA PRO A 23 10.46 10.45 -14.95
C PRO A 23 10.71 11.03 -13.56
N VAL A 24 11.04 10.14 -12.62
CA VAL A 24 11.55 10.55 -11.31
C VAL A 24 12.87 11.28 -11.47
N THR A 25 13.12 12.24 -10.59
CA THR A 25 14.37 13.02 -10.56
C THR A 25 15.16 12.70 -9.31
N PRO A 26 16.50 12.57 -9.42
CA PRO A 26 17.33 12.38 -8.25
C PRO A 26 17.33 13.62 -7.36
N PHE A 27 17.59 13.42 -6.08
CA PHE A 27 17.86 14.48 -5.12
C PHE A 27 19.02 14.10 -4.21
N THR A 28 19.59 15.06 -3.52
CA THR A 28 20.73 14.84 -2.65
C THR A 28 20.38 15.16 -1.21
N ILE A 29 21.00 14.43 -0.29
CA ILE A 29 20.96 14.69 1.14
C ILE A 29 22.38 15.06 1.56
N PRO A 30 22.57 16.09 2.41
CA PRO A 30 23.92 16.49 2.87
C PRO A 30 24.72 15.33 3.47
N ALA A 31 26.03 15.37 3.34
CA ALA A 31 26.92 14.28 3.75
C ALA A 31 27.11 14.16 5.27
N ASN A 32 26.47 15.00 6.09
CA ASN A 32 26.53 14.88 7.53
C ASN A 32 25.98 13.52 7.97
N GLU A 33 26.60 12.94 8.98
CA GLU A 33 26.22 11.62 9.47
C GLU A 33 26.30 11.57 10.98
N VAL A 34 25.35 10.87 11.60
CA VAL A 34 25.33 10.60 13.03
C VAL A 34 24.83 9.18 13.26
N SER A 35 25.44 8.49 14.20
CA SER A 35 24.93 7.18 14.67
C SER A 35 23.90 7.41 15.77
N LEU A 36 22.87 6.58 15.77
CA LEU A 36 21.85 6.59 16.83
C LEU A 36 22.46 6.37 18.21
N VAL A 37 23.55 5.59 18.30
CA VAL A 37 24.30 5.35 19.53
C VAL A 37 24.86 6.65 20.12
N ASP A 38 25.37 7.55 19.27
CA ASP A 38 25.92 8.84 19.71
C ASP A 38 24.87 9.79 20.28
N CYS A 39 23.62 9.51 20.03
CA CYS A 39 22.48 10.27 20.55
C CYS A 39 21.76 9.59 21.72
N GLY A 40 22.39 8.58 22.32
CA GLY A 40 21.85 7.87 23.46
C GLY A 40 21.02 6.63 23.12
N GLY A 41 21.05 6.20 21.87
CA GLY A 41 20.37 4.99 21.45
C GLY A 41 20.98 3.72 22.02
N VAL A 42 20.14 2.77 22.40
CA VAL A 42 20.52 1.45 22.94
C VAL A 42 19.78 0.36 22.18
N GLY A 43 20.50 -0.47 21.45
CA GLY A 43 19.95 -1.53 20.60
C GLY A 43 19.74 -2.86 21.32
N ASP A 44 19.19 -2.87 22.51
CA ASP A 44 19.02 -4.04 23.37
C ASP A 44 17.61 -4.67 23.34
N GLY A 45 16.71 -4.13 22.54
CA GLY A 45 15.32 -4.59 22.41
C GLY A 45 14.39 -4.20 23.56
N VAL A 46 14.90 -3.50 24.58
CA VAL A 46 14.18 -3.17 25.82
C VAL A 46 14.15 -1.67 26.07
N THR A 47 15.26 -0.98 25.84
CA THR A 47 15.38 0.47 26.06
C THR A 47 14.62 1.23 24.96
N LEU A 48 13.78 2.16 25.37
CA LEU A 48 13.01 3.00 24.44
C LEU A 48 13.93 4.07 23.82
N ASN A 49 13.93 4.15 22.49
CA ASN A 49 14.81 5.03 21.73
C ASN A 49 14.11 6.22 21.07
N THR A 50 12.87 6.51 21.43
CA THR A 50 12.09 7.61 20.82
C THR A 50 12.83 8.95 20.91
N GLU A 51 13.37 9.27 22.06
CA GLU A 51 14.13 10.51 22.26
C GLU A 51 15.47 10.52 21.52
N ALA A 52 16.15 9.37 21.45
CA ALA A 52 17.40 9.24 20.71
C ALA A 52 17.19 9.51 19.22
N PHE A 53 16.15 8.95 18.61
CA PHE A 53 15.77 9.25 17.22
C PHE A 53 15.47 10.74 17.05
N SER A 54 14.66 11.31 17.89
CA SER A 54 14.29 12.73 17.83
C SER A 54 15.52 13.64 17.94
N LYS A 55 16.40 13.35 18.87
CA LYS A 55 17.65 14.11 19.07
C LYS A 55 18.56 14.02 17.85
N ALA A 56 18.76 12.83 17.30
CA ALA A 56 19.60 12.61 16.11
C ALA A 56 19.05 13.36 14.89
N ILE A 57 17.76 13.25 14.64
CA ILE A 57 17.10 13.92 13.52
C ILE A 57 17.18 15.44 13.67
N SER A 58 16.94 15.96 14.87
CA SER A 58 17.04 17.40 15.14
C SER A 58 18.46 17.93 14.98
N LEU A 59 19.46 17.17 15.42
CA LEU A 59 20.88 17.53 15.25
C LEU A 59 21.24 17.63 13.77
N LEU A 60 20.90 16.63 12.99
CA LEU A 60 21.15 16.63 11.54
C LEU A 60 20.39 17.73 10.81
N ASN A 61 19.13 17.97 11.18
CA ASN A 61 18.33 19.01 10.56
C ASN A 61 18.91 20.42 10.79
N LYS A 62 19.43 20.68 11.98
CA LYS A 62 20.14 21.94 12.29
C LYS A 62 21.41 22.13 11.46
N GLN A 63 22.03 21.06 11.02
CA GLN A 63 23.20 21.07 10.14
C GLN A 63 22.84 21.14 8.65
N GLY A 64 21.56 21.29 8.32
CA GLY A 64 21.07 21.32 6.96
C GLY A 64 20.62 19.96 6.42
N GLY A 65 20.70 18.91 7.22
CA GLY A 65 20.34 17.55 6.89
C GLY A 65 21.49 16.55 6.97
N GLY A 66 21.19 15.28 6.78
CA GLY A 66 22.20 14.23 6.79
C GLY A 66 21.62 12.83 7.02
N ARG A 67 22.51 11.89 7.22
CA ARG A 67 22.22 10.48 7.41
C ARG A 67 22.24 10.12 8.89
N LEU A 68 21.12 9.57 9.38
CA LEU A 68 21.03 8.90 10.67
C LEU A 68 21.29 7.42 10.48
N VAL A 69 22.40 6.92 11.00
CA VAL A 69 22.75 5.49 10.92
C VAL A 69 22.20 4.75 12.12
N VAL A 70 21.44 3.69 11.86
CA VAL A 70 20.97 2.72 12.85
C VAL A 70 21.82 1.46 12.70
N PRO A 71 22.72 1.17 13.63
CA PRO A 71 23.57 -0.01 13.55
C PRO A 71 22.81 -1.32 13.83
N ALA A 72 23.48 -2.46 13.66
CA ALA A 72 22.94 -3.76 14.05
C ALA A 72 22.48 -3.73 15.51
N GLY A 73 21.33 -4.34 15.78
CA GLY A 73 20.70 -4.37 17.10
C GLY A 73 19.19 -4.34 17.00
N VAL A 74 18.51 -4.41 18.13
CA VAL A 74 17.05 -4.30 18.23
C VAL A 74 16.71 -2.98 18.93
N TRP A 75 16.18 -2.05 18.17
CA TRP A 75 15.95 -0.67 18.57
C TRP A 75 14.46 -0.45 18.83
N LEU A 76 14.04 -0.72 20.06
CA LEU A 76 12.66 -0.46 20.49
C LEU A 76 12.40 1.05 20.50
N THR A 77 11.31 1.48 19.88
CA THR A 77 11.00 2.91 19.79
C THR A 77 9.50 3.17 19.70
N GLY A 78 9.09 4.38 20.08
CA GLY A 78 7.83 4.98 19.68
C GLY A 78 7.94 5.62 18.28
N PRO A 79 6.98 6.48 17.92
CA PRO A 79 6.95 7.10 16.60
C PRO A 79 8.22 7.88 16.26
N ILE A 80 8.64 7.77 14.99
CA ILE A 80 9.76 8.54 14.44
C ILE A 80 9.20 9.57 13.46
N SER A 81 9.49 10.85 13.70
CA SER A 81 9.11 11.95 12.82
C SER A 81 10.32 12.46 12.05
N LEU A 82 10.31 12.28 10.74
CA LEU A 82 11.37 12.75 9.86
C LEU A 82 11.21 14.25 9.58
N LYS A 83 12.33 14.90 9.31
CA LYS A 83 12.41 16.31 8.93
C LYS A 83 13.02 16.45 7.53
N ASP A 84 13.13 17.68 7.03
CA ASP A 84 13.73 17.94 5.72
C ASP A 84 15.17 17.45 5.65
N ASN A 85 15.55 16.91 4.50
CA ASN A 85 16.91 16.48 4.18
C ASN A 85 17.45 15.40 5.12
N ILE A 86 16.60 14.45 5.54
CA ILE A 86 16.99 13.36 6.44
C ILE A 86 16.96 12.02 5.70
N GLU A 87 18.05 11.28 5.81
CA GLU A 87 18.11 9.87 5.46
C GLU A 87 18.17 9.02 6.72
N LEU A 88 17.15 8.19 6.93
CA LEU A 88 17.15 7.14 7.95
C LEU A 88 17.78 5.89 7.31
N HIS A 89 18.99 5.55 7.74
CA HIS A 89 19.76 4.45 7.16
C HIS A 89 19.93 3.31 8.15
N LEU A 90 19.33 2.16 7.84
CA LEU A 90 19.40 0.96 8.66
C LEU A 90 20.49 0.02 8.12
N GLN A 91 21.50 -0.25 8.92
CA GLN A 91 22.52 -1.24 8.55
C GLN A 91 21.93 -2.65 8.59
N ARG A 92 22.58 -3.59 7.94
CA ARG A 92 22.22 -5.00 8.01
C ARG A 92 22.14 -5.45 9.47
N ASN A 93 21.11 -6.24 9.81
CA ASN A 93 20.81 -6.71 11.17
C ASN A 93 20.37 -5.60 12.15
N ALA A 94 20.09 -4.40 11.70
CA ALA A 94 19.32 -3.44 12.47
C ALA A 94 17.84 -3.78 12.38
N ILE A 95 17.17 -3.82 13.52
CA ILE A 95 15.72 -3.97 13.61
C ILE A 95 15.17 -2.78 14.37
N VAL A 96 14.42 -1.94 13.71
CA VAL A 96 13.64 -0.88 14.34
C VAL A 96 12.29 -1.48 14.70
N TYR A 97 12.04 -1.66 15.98
CA TYR A 97 10.90 -2.39 16.53
C TYR A 97 10.00 -1.43 17.30
N PHE A 98 8.76 -1.30 16.84
CA PHE A 98 7.84 -0.32 17.40
C PHE A 98 7.15 -0.81 18.66
N SER A 99 7.13 0.04 19.68
CA SER A 99 6.57 -0.26 20.99
C SER A 99 5.07 -0.59 20.91
N PRO A 100 4.60 -1.57 21.69
CA PRO A 100 3.17 -1.85 21.82
C PRO A 100 2.46 -0.86 22.75
N ASP A 101 3.18 0.07 23.38
CA ASP A 101 2.58 1.12 24.20
C ASP A 101 1.91 2.18 23.32
N LYS A 102 0.61 2.06 23.16
CA LYS A 102 -0.19 2.93 22.29
C LYS A 102 -0.22 4.37 22.73
N SER A 103 0.02 4.65 24.01
CA SER A 103 0.07 6.02 24.53
C SER A 103 1.19 6.86 23.92
N LEU A 104 2.25 6.22 23.40
CA LEU A 104 3.35 6.90 22.71
C LEU A 104 2.93 7.48 21.34
N TYR A 105 1.83 7.00 20.78
CA TYR A 105 1.38 7.37 19.44
C TYR A 105 0.30 8.45 19.42
N VAL A 106 -0.10 8.93 20.58
CA VAL A 106 -1.07 10.03 20.69
C VAL A 106 -0.40 11.33 20.24
N ASP A 107 -1.02 12.01 19.28
CA ASP A 107 -0.52 13.30 18.82
C ASP A 107 -0.85 14.40 19.83
N PRO A 108 0.14 14.99 20.51
CA PRO A 108 -0.12 16.02 21.51
C PRO A 108 -0.64 17.34 20.91
N LYS A 109 -0.52 17.52 19.59
CA LYS A 109 -1.01 18.72 18.87
C LYS A 109 -2.27 18.44 18.06
N GLY A 110 -2.67 17.18 17.97
CA GLY A 110 -3.75 16.76 17.12
C GLY A 110 -5.12 16.95 17.74
N SER A 111 -6.09 17.21 16.91
CA SER A 111 -7.47 16.93 17.24
C SER A 111 -7.56 15.43 17.53
N SER A 112 -7.55 15.07 18.72
CA SER A 112 -7.83 13.84 19.50
C SER A 112 -8.24 12.53 18.79
N SER A 113 -8.46 12.47 17.51
CA SER A 113 -9.05 11.31 16.82
C SER A 113 -8.07 10.48 16.00
N ARG A 114 -6.77 10.78 16.02
CA ARG A 114 -5.80 10.04 15.22
C ARG A 114 -4.51 9.79 15.97
N VAL A 115 -3.94 8.62 15.73
CA VAL A 115 -2.61 8.26 16.20
C VAL A 115 -1.57 8.55 15.14
N LEU A 116 -0.34 8.78 15.58
CA LEU A 116 0.81 8.95 14.70
C LEU A 116 1.17 7.63 14.02
N ALA A 117 1.55 7.66 12.76
CA ALA A 117 2.20 6.53 12.11
C ALA A 117 3.54 6.21 12.80
N CYS A 118 3.99 4.97 12.67
CA CYS A 118 5.25 4.56 13.28
C CYS A 118 6.44 5.38 12.76
N ILE A 119 6.58 5.52 11.46
CA ILE A 119 7.49 6.47 10.81
C ILE A 119 6.63 7.45 10.02
N ARG A 120 6.82 8.72 10.27
CA ARG A 120 6.02 9.77 9.65
C ARG A 120 6.83 10.95 9.18
N ALA A 121 6.31 11.62 8.18
CA ALA A 121 6.72 12.97 7.79
C ALA A 121 5.51 13.71 7.25
N SER A 122 5.43 15.00 7.50
CA SER A 122 4.37 15.86 7.00
C SER A 122 4.96 17.15 6.46
N LYS A 123 4.67 17.46 5.19
CA LYS A 123 5.13 18.67 4.51
C LYS A 123 6.67 18.79 4.54
N ARG A 124 7.35 17.68 4.21
CA ARG A 124 8.82 17.61 4.21
C ARG A 124 9.35 17.38 2.80
N THR A 125 10.57 17.83 2.60
CA THR A 125 11.29 17.69 1.33
C THR A 125 12.59 16.93 1.54
N ASN A 126 12.94 16.06 0.58
CA ASN A 126 14.16 15.25 0.58
C ASN A 126 14.21 14.29 1.78
N ILE A 127 13.44 13.23 1.67
CA ILE A 127 13.35 12.19 2.70
C ILE A 127 13.80 10.86 2.09
N ALA A 128 14.67 10.15 2.80
CA ALA A 128 15.09 8.81 2.42
C ALA A 128 15.04 7.84 3.61
N ILE A 129 14.62 6.60 3.33
CA ILE A 129 14.71 5.47 4.24
C ILE A 129 15.46 4.39 3.46
N THR A 130 16.65 4.03 3.91
CA THR A 130 17.58 3.20 3.13
C THR A 130 18.24 2.12 3.97
N GLY A 131 18.98 1.25 3.30
CA GLY A 131 19.80 0.22 3.93
C GLY A 131 19.21 -1.17 3.82
N GLU A 132 19.75 -2.10 4.61
CA GLU A 132 19.41 -3.53 4.56
C GLU A 132 18.71 -4.02 5.85
N GLY A 133 18.37 -3.09 6.75
CA GLY A 133 17.72 -3.43 8.02
C GLY A 133 16.22 -3.67 7.90
N ILE A 134 15.60 -3.89 9.04
CA ILE A 134 14.19 -4.27 9.17
C ILE A 134 13.45 -3.21 9.98
N ILE A 135 12.28 -2.83 9.50
CA ILE A 135 11.31 -1.97 10.18
C ILE A 135 10.11 -2.85 10.52
N ASP A 136 9.89 -3.09 11.79
CA ASP A 136 8.82 -3.97 12.30
C ASP A 136 7.80 -3.17 13.10
N GLY A 137 6.57 -3.12 12.61
CA GLY A 137 5.49 -2.33 13.19
C GLY A 137 4.82 -2.95 14.41
N ASN A 138 5.19 -4.20 14.77
CA ASN A 138 4.54 -4.92 15.88
C ASN A 138 2.99 -4.91 15.78
N GLY A 139 2.50 -5.09 14.56
CA GLY A 139 1.09 -4.85 14.20
C GLY A 139 0.08 -5.76 14.89
N GLY A 140 0.53 -6.91 15.39
CA GLY A 140 -0.34 -7.81 16.18
C GLY A 140 -0.92 -7.15 17.43
N GLN A 141 -0.29 -6.09 17.93
CA GLN A 141 -0.79 -5.28 19.04
C GLN A 141 -1.93 -4.34 18.66
N TRP A 142 -2.17 -4.15 17.36
CA TRP A 142 -3.12 -3.18 16.82
C TRP A 142 -4.26 -3.81 16.02
N ARG A 143 -3.98 -4.91 15.31
CA ARG A 143 -4.90 -5.46 14.31
C ARG A 143 -6.02 -6.25 14.95
N PRO A 144 -7.28 -6.02 14.51
CA PRO A 144 -8.36 -6.96 14.79
C PRO A 144 -8.14 -8.24 13.97
N VAL A 145 -8.72 -9.34 14.42
CA VAL A 145 -8.59 -10.65 13.80
C VAL A 145 -9.97 -11.21 13.48
N LYS A 146 -10.20 -11.59 12.22
CA LYS A 146 -11.41 -12.27 11.79
C LYS A 146 -11.30 -13.75 12.11
N LYS A 147 -12.27 -14.28 12.85
CA LYS A 147 -12.37 -15.73 13.15
C LYS A 147 -12.33 -16.57 11.88
N SER A 148 -13.02 -16.14 10.83
CA SER A 148 -13.08 -16.85 9.55
C SER A 148 -11.75 -17.00 8.81
N LYS A 149 -10.74 -16.21 9.21
CA LYS A 149 -9.37 -16.27 8.66
C LYS A 149 -8.41 -17.02 9.57
N GLN A 150 -8.87 -17.69 10.60
CA GLN A 150 -8.04 -18.39 11.57
C GLN A 150 -8.43 -19.87 11.61
N SER A 151 -7.45 -20.72 11.91
CA SER A 151 -7.73 -22.07 12.39
C SER A 151 -8.27 -22.03 13.82
N ASP A 152 -8.89 -23.12 14.26
CA ASP A 152 -9.40 -23.24 15.63
C ASP A 152 -8.28 -23.09 16.67
N VAL A 153 -7.08 -23.57 16.36
CA VAL A 153 -5.91 -23.44 17.22
C VAL A 153 -5.46 -21.99 17.34
N GLU A 154 -5.35 -21.29 16.24
CA GLU A 154 -4.97 -19.86 16.22
C GLU A 154 -6.01 -19.02 16.93
N TRP A 155 -7.29 -19.26 16.69
CA TRP A 155 -8.36 -18.53 17.36
C TRP A 155 -8.29 -18.70 18.89
N LYS A 156 -8.04 -19.92 19.37
CA LYS A 156 -7.85 -20.20 20.78
C LYS A 156 -6.67 -19.43 21.37
N GLN A 157 -5.56 -19.34 20.63
CA GLN A 157 -4.39 -18.57 21.03
C GLN A 157 -4.72 -17.08 21.21
N TYR A 158 -5.49 -16.50 20.29
CA TYR A 158 -5.96 -15.11 20.44
C TYR A 158 -6.80 -14.92 21.70
N LEU A 159 -7.73 -15.83 21.99
CA LEU A 159 -8.54 -15.75 23.21
C LEU A 159 -7.67 -15.83 24.47
N GLU A 160 -6.62 -16.62 24.46
CA GLU A 160 -5.67 -16.74 25.58
C GLU A 160 -4.83 -15.49 25.81
N MET A 161 -4.60 -14.67 24.79
CA MET A 161 -3.88 -13.39 24.89
C MET A 161 -4.67 -12.32 25.66
N GLY A 162 -5.91 -12.54 26.01
CA GLY A 162 -6.84 -11.53 26.47
C GLY A 162 -7.57 -10.91 25.28
N GLY A 163 -7.74 -9.61 25.27
CA GLY A 163 -8.49 -8.96 24.20
C GLY A 163 -10.00 -9.09 24.38
N GLN A 164 -10.74 -8.64 23.39
CA GLN A 164 -12.21 -8.72 23.41
C GLN A 164 -12.76 -9.24 22.09
N VAL A 165 -13.73 -10.13 22.19
CA VAL A 165 -14.46 -10.66 21.05
C VAL A 165 -15.72 -9.81 20.82
N SER A 166 -16.05 -9.56 19.53
CA SER A 166 -17.30 -8.88 19.15
C SER A 166 -18.53 -9.67 19.58
N GLU A 167 -19.69 -8.99 19.70
CA GLU A 167 -20.95 -9.63 20.11
C GLU A 167 -21.34 -10.82 19.23
N ASP A 168 -21.11 -10.70 17.93
CA ASP A 168 -21.42 -11.78 16.98
C ASP A 168 -20.36 -12.90 16.94
N GLY A 169 -19.29 -12.76 17.73
CA GLY A 169 -18.20 -13.74 17.80
C GLY A 169 -17.28 -13.78 16.59
N SER A 170 -17.42 -12.87 15.64
CA SER A 170 -16.69 -12.91 14.37
C SER A 170 -15.33 -12.24 14.40
N LEU A 171 -15.09 -11.33 15.35
CA LEU A 171 -13.87 -10.52 15.45
C LEU A 171 -13.29 -10.62 16.85
N TRP A 172 -11.95 -10.72 16.90
CA TRP A 172 -11.16 -10.51 18.10
C TRP A 172 -10.42 -9.18 17.98
N TYR A 173 -10.44 -8.38 19.05
CA TYR A 173 -9.70 -7.12 19.13
C TYR A 173 -8.58 -7.21 20.16
N PRO A 174 -7.39 -6.65 19.90
CA PRO A 174 -6.27 -6.63 20.86
C PRO A 174 -6.49 -5.65 22.02
N TRP A 175 -7.70 -5.32 22.32
CA TRP A 175 -8.09 -4.39 23.38
C TRP A 175 -8.08 -5.11 24.73
N GLN A 176 -7.46 -4.49 25.75
CA GLN A 176 -7.28 -5.09 27.07
C GLN A 176 -6.47 -6.41 27.04
N MET A 177 -5.51 -6.50 26.13
CA MET A 177 -4.59 -7.63 26.16
C MET A 177 -3.78 -7.70 27.44
N LYS A 178 -3.33 -8.92 27.80
CA LYS A 178 -2.47 -9.17 28.97
C LYS A 178 -1.02 -8.72 28.71
N ASN A 179 -0.80 -7.57 28.09
CA ASN A 179 0.54 -7.08 27.75
C ASN A 179 1.06 -5.97 28.67
N GLY A 180 0.23 -5.53 29.63
CA GLY A 180 0.61 -4.50 30.60
C GLY A 180 0.62 -3.05 30.07
N TYR A 181 0.21 -2.83 28.83
CA TYR A 181 0.13 -1.48 28.24
C TYR A 181 -1.31 -0.98 28.22
N PRO A 182 -1.51 0.34 28.46
CA PRO A 182 -2.84 0.93 28.47
C PRO A 182 -3.43 1.02 27.06
N ASP A 183 -4.73 0.90 26.97
CA ASP A 183 -5.47 1.25 25.77
C ASP A 183 -5.67 2.77 25.71
N ILE A 184 -5.70 3.31 24.48
CA ILE A 184 -5.86 4.75 24.23
C ILE A 184 -7.29 5.11 23.80
N ALA A 185 -8.22 4.16 23.88
CA ALA A 185 -9.60 4.30 23.45
C ALA A 185 -10.54 3.71 24.52
N ASP A 186 -11.79 4.10 24.46
CA ASP A 186 -12.80 3.65 25.43
C ASP A 186 -13.51 2.35 25.01
N SER A 187 -13.25 1.89 23.79
CA SER A 187 -13.85 0.67 23.25
C SER A 187 -12.97 0.02 22.17
N PRO A 188 -13.17 -1.31 21.91
CA PRO A 188 -12.46 -1.99 20.84
C PRO A 188 -12.67 -1.34 19.46
N LYS A 189 -13.88 -0.89 19.18
CA LYS A 189 -14.23 -0.25 17.91
C LYS A 189 -13.53 1.10 17.74
N GLU A 190 -13.43 1.86 18.79
CA GLU A 190 -12.72 3.13 18.79
C GLU A 190 -11.21 2.91 18.60
N GLN A 191 -10.64 1.92 19.28
CA GLN A 191 -9.25 1.53 19.09
C GLN A 191 -8.95 1.13 17.65
N GLU A 192 -9.84 0.38 17.00
CA GLU A 192 -9.71 0.02 15.59
C GLU A 192 -9.67 1.27 14.69
N GLY A 193 -10.46 2.28 15.00
CA GLY A 193 -10.46 3.57 14.30
C GLY A 193 -9.16 4.36 14.46
N LEU A 194 -8.37 4.07 15.49
CA LEU A 194 -7.09 4.70 15.77
C LEU A 194 -5.88 3.91 15.25
N ARG A 195 -6.09 2.81 14.57
CA ARG A 195 -5.02 1.96 14.01
C ARG A 195 -4.18 2.73 12.99
N ASN A 196 -2.85 2.70 13.14
CA ASN A 196 -1.91 3.51 12.38
C ASN A 196 -1.21 2.77 11.24
N ASP A 197 -0.64 3.52 10.29
CA ASP A 197 0.26 3.00 9.28
C ASP A 197 1.68 2.81 9.83
N LEU A 198 2.46 1.95 9.19
CA LEU A 198 3.87 1.79 9.56
C LEU A 198 4.72 2.95 9.04
N ILE A 199 4.65 3.24 7.75
CA ILE A 199 5.31 4.39 7.13
C ILE A 199 4.25 5.24 6.42
N ARG A 200 3.99 6.43 6.93
CA ARG A 200 3.09 7.39 6.30
C ARG A 200 3.78 8.72 6.08
N LEU A 201 3.89 9.10 4.81
CA LEU A 201 4.49 10.35 4.39
C LEU A 201 3.40 11.19 3.73
N THR A 202 3.14 12.38 4.25
CA THR A 202 2.05 13.24 3.78
C THR A 202 2.60 14.56 3.26
N ASP A 203 2.16 14.98 2.08
CA ASP A 203 2.55 16.25 1.46
C ASP A 203 4.07 16.41 1.31
N CYS A 204 4.77 15.33 1.01
CA CYS A 204 6.22 15.32 0.87
C CYS A 204 6.64 15.40 -0.60
N VAL A 205 7.80 15.99 -0.84
CA VAL A 205 8.42 16.09 -2.15
C VAL A 205 9.82 15.47 -2.08
N ASN A 206 10.17 14.65 -3.06
CA ASN A 206 11.43 13.91 -3.13
C ASN A 206 11.55 12.90 -1.99
N VAL A 207 11.03 11.71 -2.25
CA VAL A 207 11.00 10.59 -1.30
C VAL A 207 11.70 9.39 -1.93
N ARG A 208 12.54 8.73 -1.16
CA ARG A 208 13.18 7.47 -1.55
C ARG A 208 13.13 6.47 -0.42
N ILE A 209 12.60 5.28 -0.70
CA ILE A 209 12.61 4.13 0.21
C ILE A 209 13.30 3.00 -0.53
N GLU A 210 14.43 2.52 -0.02
CA GLU A 210 15.29 1.59 -0.74
C GLU A 210 15.89 0.52 0.15
N GLY A 211 15.77 -0.75 -0.27
CA GLY A 211 16.51 -1.89 0.25
C GLY A 211 15.99 -2.46 1.55
N VAL A 212 15.27 -1.71 2.34
CA VAL A 212 14.78 -2.12 3.67
C VAL A 212 13.69 -3.19 3.58
N THR A 213 13.59 -3.98 4.64
CA THR A 213 12.44 -4.84 4.90
C THR A 213 11.46 -4.10 5.80
N VAL A 214 10.22 -4.03 5.38
CA VAL A 214 9.12 -3.37 6.10
C VAL A 214 8.09 -4.44 6.42
N GLN A 215 7.84 -4.71 7.70
CA GLN A 215 7.04 -5.85 8.09
C GLN A 215 6.09 -5.59 9.25
N ASN A 216 5.04 -6.43 9.29
CA ASN A 216 4.12 -6.50 10.41
C ASN A 216 3.54 -5.14 10.81
N ALA A 217 3.03 -4.41 9.82
CA ALA A 217 2.42 -3.10 10.04
C ALA A 217 1.12 -3.20 10.84
N PRO A 218 0.81 -2.20 11.65
CA PRO A 218 -0.51 -2.08 12.27
C PRO A 218 -1.62 -1.98 11.22
N ARG A 219 -1.37 -1.28 10.11
CA ARG A 219 -2.28 -1.11 8.98
C ARG A 219 -1.49 -1.19 7.68
N PHE A 220 -1.36 -0.12 6.89
CA PHE A 220 -0.58 -0.10 5.66
C PHE A 220 0.92 -0.03 5.96
N HIS A 221 1.73 -0.63 5.10
CA HIS A 221 3.18 -0.68 5.28
C HIS A 221 3.88 0.56 4.73
N VAL A 222 3.81 0.79 3.43
CA VAL A 222 4.44 1.91 2.74
C VAL A 222 3.35 2.78 2.14
N HIS A 223 3.12 3.95 2.71
CA HIS A 223 1.96 4.78 2.38
C HIS A 223 2.31 6.26 2.19
N PRO A 224 2.86 6.66 1.05
CA PRO A 224 2.95 8.07 0.68
C PRO A 224 1.57 8.61 0.28
N CYS A 225 1.23 9.79 0.78
CA CYS A 225 -0.05 10.46 0.56
C CYS A 225 0.19 11.88 0.07
N ASN A 226 -0.36 12.24 -1.09
CA ASN A 226 -0.19 13.57 -1.68
C ASN A 226 1.28 13.97 -1.83
N CYS A 227 2.08 13.04 -2.31
CA CYS A 227 3.52 13.20 -2.48
C CYS A 227 3.93 13.31 -3.94
N ARG A 228 5.02 13.97 -4.18
CA ARG A 228 5.59 14.14 -5.52
C ARG A 228 7.02 13.63 -5.56
N ASN A 229 7.39 12.94 -6.64
CA ASN A 229 8.71 12.36 -6.88
C ASN A 229 9.07 11.34 -5.80
N VAL A 230 8.46 10.16 -5.90
CA VAL A 230 8.56 9.07 -4.93
C VAL A 230 9.15 7.83 -5.58
N VAL A 231 10.24 7.32 -5.02
CA VAL A 231 10.89 6.08 -5.46
C VAL A 231 10.81 5.04 -4.34
N VAL A 232 10.32 3.86 -4.67
CA VAL A 232 10.35 2.67 -3.81
C VAL A 232 11.10 1.58 -4.57
N ASP A 233 12.32 1.30 -4.16
CA ASP A 233 13.24 0.43 -4.87
C ASP A 233 13.80 -0.67 -3.98
N GLY A 234 13.63 -1.93 -4.39
CA GLY A 234 14.22 -3.07 -3.71
C GLY A 234 13.70 -3.30 -2.28
N VAL A 235 12.50 -2.82 -2.00
CA VAL A 235 11.87 -2.98 -0.68
C VAL A 235 11.23 -4.36 -0.59
N THR A 236 11.42 -5.02 0.55
CA THR A 236 10.72 -6.24 0.90
C THR A 236 9.62 -5.92 1.91
N VAL A 237 8.39 -6.31 1.62
CA VAL A 237 7.27 -6.19 2.56
C VAL A 237 6.86 -7.59 3.01
N ARG A 238 6.73 -7.78 4.32
CA ARG A 238 6.30 -9.04 4.92
C ARG A 238 5.16 -8.78 5.90
N CYS A 239 4.05 -9.46 5.70
CA CYS A 239 2.89 -9.33 6.57
C CYS A 239 2.15 -10.66 6.68
N PRO A 240 1.60 -11.02 7.85
CA PRO A 240 0.73 -12.19 7.94
C PRO A 240 -0.41 -12.09 6.91
N TRP A 241 -0.68 -13.18 6.20
CA TRP A 241 -1.69 -13.22 5.14
C TRP A 241 -3.10 -12.85 5.62
N ASN A 242 -3.37 -13.05 6.89
CA ASN A 242 -4.66 -12.78 7.53
C ASN A 242 -4.74 -11.38 8.17
N ALA A 243 -3.72 -10.55 8.01
CA ALA A 243 -3.69 -9.21 8.59
C ALA A 243 -4.68 -8.28 7.86
N GLN A 244 -5.62 -7.73 8.61
CA GLN A 244 -6.59 -6.78 8.07
C GLN A 244 -5.92 -5.47 7.67
N ASN A 245 -6.20 -4.99 6.45
CA ASN A 245 -5.62 -3.78 5.89
C ASN A 245 -4.08 -3.77 5.97
N GLY A 246 -3.48 -4.96 5.84
CA GLY A 246 -2.03 -5.13 5.76
C GLY A 246 -1.50 -4.88 4.35
N ASP A 247 -1.97 -3.81 3.70
CA ASP A 247 -1.52 -3.39 2.37
C ASP A 247 -0.01 -3.18 2.37
N ALA A 248 0.65 -3.58 1.30
CA ALA A 248 2.10 -3.48 1.23
C ALA A 248 2.57 -2.11 0.78
N ILE A 249 2.26 -1.71 -0.43
CA ILE A 249 2.68 -0.43 -1.01
C ILE A 249 1.44 0.25 -1.58
N ASP A 250 1.01 1.33 -0.93
CA ASP A 250 -0.12 2.12 -1.34
C ASP A 250 0.33 3.53 -1.70
N PHE A 251 0.18 3.88 -2.96
CA PHE A 251 0.35 5.26 -3.41
C PHE A 251 -1.02 5.93 -3.43
N SER A 252 -1.22 6.86 -2.49
CA SER A 252 -2.43 7.69 -2.43
C SER A 252 -2.10 9.09 -2.92
N ASP A 253 -2.60 9.46 -4.11
CA ASP A 253 -2.34 10.77 -4.72
C ASP A 253 -0.83 11.07 -4.85
N VAL A 254 -0.13 10.23 -5.60
CA VAL A 254 1.30 10.38 -5.90
C VAL A 254 1.51 10.77 -7.34
N ASN A 255 2.19 11.87 -7.58
CA ASN A 255 2.63 12.30 -8.89
C ASN A 255 4.13 12.04 -9.06
N ILE A 256 4.49 11.44 -10.16
CA ILE A 256 5.88 11.06 -10.48
C ILE A 256 6.38 10.03 -9.47
N GLY A 257 6.20 8.77 -9.79
CA GLY A 257 6.54 7.66 -8.91
C GLY A 257 7.20 6.50 -9.65
N LEU A 258 7.98 5.74 -8.90
CA LEU A 258 8.63 4.54 -9.38
C LEU A 258 8.62 3.48 -8.29
N ILE A 259 8.04 2.30 -8.61
CA ILE A 259 8.05 1.13 -7.73
C ILE A 259 8.74 0.01 -8.48
N VAL A 260 9.94 -0.35 -8.08
CA VAL A 260 10.77 -1.32 -8.79
C VAL A 260 11.48 -2.29 -7.85
N ASN A 261 11.71 -3.51 -8.33
CA ASN A 261 12.53 -4.52 -7.66
C ASN A 261 12.04 -4.90 -6.26
N CYS A 262 10.77 -4.71 -5.98
CA CYS A 262 10.19 -5.03 -4.68
C CYS A 262 9.71 -6.48 -4.62
N VAL A 263 9.77 -7.04 -3.42
CA VAL A 263 9.22 -8.36 -3.10
C VAL A 263 8.19 -8.17 -1.98
N VAL A 264 6.96 -8.55 -2.24
CA VAL A 264 5.81 -8.17 -1.42
C VAL A 264 5.03 -9.40 -0.99
N ASP A 265 4.73 -9.44 0.28
CA ASP A 265 3.84 -10.42 0.92
C ASP A 265 2.90 -9.64 1.83
N ALA A 266 1.62 -9.56 1.48
CA ALA A 266 0.67 -8.64 2.13
C ALA A 266 -0.52 -9.37 2.75
N GLY A 267 -1.18 -8.70 3.67
CA GLY A 267 -2.43 -9.18 4.26
C GLY A 267 -3.68 -8.65 3.54
N ASP A 268 -3.51 -7.63 2.70
CA ASP A 268 -4.55 -7.02 1.88
C ASP A 268 -3.96 -6.74 0.48
N ASP A 269 -4.09 -5.55 -0.08
CA ASP A 269 -3.59 -5.26 -1.42
C ASP A 269 -2.04 -5.25 -1.48
N GLY A 270 -1.48 -5.73 -2.58
CA GLY A 270 -0.04 -5.75 -2.81
C GLY A 270 0.49 -4.38 -3.19
N ILE A 271 0.41 -4.03 -4.46
CA ILE A 271 0.78 -2.70 -4.97
C ILE A 271 -0.50 -2.01 -5.39
N CYS A 272 -0.85 -0.90 -4.75
CA CYS A 272 -2.14 -0.24 -4.91
C CYS A 272 -1.99 1.25 -5.18
N MET A 273 -2.78 1.73 -6.15
CA MET A 273 -2.95 3.17 -6.42
C MET A 273 -4.31 3.62 -5.93
N LYS A 274 -4.34 4.70 -5.17
CA LYS A 274 -5.56 5.31 -4.65
C LYS A 274 -5.56 6.81 -4.93
N SER A 275 -6.73 7.38 -5.05
CA SER A 275 -6.90 8.82 -5.21
C SER A 275 -8.09 9.30 -4.40
N ASN A 276 -7.86 10.29 -3.56
CA ASN A 276 -8.88 10.88 -2.70
C ASN A 276 -9.35 12.24 -3.25
N ALA A 277 -10.23 12.91 -2.54
CA ALA A 277 -10.64 14.26 -2.88
C ALA A 277 -9.45 15.20 -2.96
N ALA A 278 -9.48 16.13 -3.91
CA ALA A 278 -8.40 17.09 -4.10
C ALA A 278 -8.15 17.90 -2.84
N LYS A 279 -6.87 18.02 -2.51
CA LYS A 279 -6.38 18.73 -1.33
C LYS A 279 -5.65 19.99 -1.79
N PRO A 280 -6.20 21.19 -1.58
CA PRO A 280 -5.57 22.44 -2.02
C PRO A 280 -4.18 22.60 -1.42
N ASN A 281 -3.24 23.12 -2.22
CA ASN A 281 -1.86 23.39 -1.83
C ASN A 281 -1.02 22.16 -1.52
N SER A 282 -1.49 20.95 -1.84
CA SER A 282 -0.66 19.76 -1.71
C SER A 282 0.25 19.60 -2.94
N PRO A 283 1.39 18.89 -2.80
CA PRO A 283 2.28 18.61 -3.92
C PRO A 283 1.67 17.77 -5.02
N ALA A 284 0.65 16.97 -4.71
CA ALA A 284 0.03 16.07 -5.65
C ALA A 284 -1.43 15.80 -5.31
N ASN A 285 -2.26 15.71 -6.35
CA ASN A 285 -3.63 15.22 -6.32
C ASN A 285 -3.82 14.25 -7.49
N GLY A 286 -4.47 13.14 -7.23
CA GLY A 286 -4.51 12.03 -8.18
C GLY A 286 -3.18 11.26 -8.23
N CYS A 287 -3.21 10.09 -8.87
CA CYS A 287 -2.00 9.34 -9.19
C CYS A 287 -1.66 9.53 -10.66
N GLU A 288 -0.45 9.99 -10.97
CA GLU A 288 -0.03 10.14 -12.35
C GLU A 288 1.49 10.04 -12.53
N ASP A 289 1.90 9.63 -13.72
CA ASP A 289 3.30 9.50 -14.10
C ASP A 289 4.05 8.48 -13.21
N ILE A 290 3.54 7.26 -13.15
CA ILE A 290 4.09 6.20 -12.30
C ILE A 290 4.48 4.99 -13.15
N VAL A 291 5.68 4.47 -12.90
CA VAL A 291 6.16 3.20 -13.48
C VAL A 291 6.31 2.18 -12.36
N ILE A 292 5.75 1.00 -12.61
CA ILE A 292 5.76 -0.15 -11.68
C ILE A 292 6.34 -1.34 -12.44
N GLU A 293 7.58 -1.71 -12.12
CA GLU A 293 8.33 -2.67 -12.92
C GLU A 293 9.18 -3.61 -12.08
N ASN A 294 9.27 -4.84 -12.50
CA ASN A 294 10.11 -5.87 -11.90
C ASN A 294 9.83 -6.11 -10.40
N ASN A 295 8.56 -6.23 -10.05
CA ASN A 295 8.14 -6.56 -8.70
C ASN A 295 7.58 -7.98 -8.65
N THR A 296 7.69 -8.61 -7.50
CA THR A 296 7.08 -9.91 -7.21
C THR A 296 6.13 -9.75 -6.02
N VAL A 297 4.88 -10.14 -6.22
CA VAL A 297 3.85 -10.15 -5.17
C VAL A 297 3.48 -11.61 -4.90
N PHE A 298 3.75 -12.08 -3.69
CA PHE A 298 3.44 -13.45 -3.31
C PHE A 298 2.01 -13.59 -2.83
N HIS A 299 1.67 -13.11 -1.65
CA HIS A 299 0.31 -13.08 -1.15
C HIS A 299 -0.21 -11.64 -1.10
N ALA A 300 -1.45 -11.45 -1.52
CA ALA A 300 -2.19 -10.20 -1.40
C ALA A 300 -3.64 -10.42 -1.85
N HIS A 301 -4.55 -9.49 -1.56
CA HIS A 301 -5.87 -9.49 -2.18
C HIS A 301 -5.81 -9.20 -3.68
N GLY A 302 -4.83 -8.44 -4.11
CA GLY A 302 -4.53 -8.22 -5.53
C GLY A 302 -3.06 -7.96 -5.75
N GLY A 303 -2.53 -8.41 -6.88
CA GLY A 303 -1.14 -8.17 -7.26
C GLY A 303 -0.90 -6.69 -7.57
N PHE A 304 -1.66 -6.17 -8.50
CA PHE A 304 -1.76 -4.76 -8.80
C PHE A 304 -3.21 -4.31 -8.69
N VAL A 305 -3.45 -3.28 -7.91
CA VAL A 305 -4.79 -2.83 -7.54
C VAL A 305 -4.95 -1.32 -7.77
N LEU A 306 -6.09 -0.93 -8.30
CA LEU A 306 -6.54 0.45 -8.39
C LEU A 306 -7.84 0.61 -7.61
N GLY A 307 -7.86 1.58 -6.72
CA GLY A 307 -9.06 1.90 -5.94
C GLY A 307 -9.11 1.21 -4.57
N SER A 308 -10.28 1.23 -3.96
CA SER A 308 -11.57 1.76 -4.42
C SER A 308 -11.63 3.30 -4.54
N ASN A 309 -10.74 4.04 -3.90
CA ASN A 309 -10.73 5.49 -3.99
C ASN A 309 -10.09 5.94 -5.33
N THR A 310 -10.87 6.66 -6.14
CA THR A 310 -10.46 7.10 -7.49
C THR A 310 -10.77 8.57 -7.75
N THR A 311 -11.13 9.32 -6.74
CA THR A 311 -11.80 10.63 -6.82
C THR A 311 -11.06 11.68 -7.65
N SER A 312 -9.76 11.86 -7.46
CA SER A 312 -8.97 12.86 -8.21
C SER A 312 -8.31 12.31 -9.48
N GLY A 313 -8.62 11.06 -9.80
CA GLY A 313 -8.13 10.40 -11.02
C GLY A 313 -6.82 9.64 -10.85
N ILE A 314 -6.62 8.70 -11.76
CA ILE A 314 -5.42 7.86 -11.85
C ILE A 314 -5.09 7.76 -13.34
N ARG A 315 -3.91 8.24 -13.76
CA ARG A 315 -3.57 8.30 -15.18
C ARG A 315 -2.07 8.25 -15.44
N ARG A 316 -1.72 7.81 -16.64
CA ARG A 316 -0.33 7.63 -17.11
C ARG A 316 0.45 6.73 -16.16
N ILE A 317 -0.06 5.51 -16.00
CA ILE A 317 0.55 4.46 -15.19
C ILE A 317 1.04 3.36 -16.12
N VAL A 318 2.29 2.98 -16.00
CA VAL A 318 2.88 1.85 -16.74
C VAL A 318 3.26 0.76 -15.75
N VAL A 319 2.69 -0.43 -15.95
CA VAL A 319 2.88 -1.61 -15.10
C VAL A 319 3.41 -2.73 -15.98
N ARG A 320 4.66 -3.14 -15.80
CA ARG A 320 5.25 -4.16 -16.68
C ARG A 320 6.32 -5.01 -15.99
N HIS A 321 6.49 -6.21 -16.49
CA HIS A 321 7.49 -7.17 -15.99
C HIS A 321 7.31 -7.47 -14.49
N ASN A 322 6.07 -7.69 -14.06
CA ASN A 322 5.76 -8.06 -12.68
C ASN A 322 5.27 -9.52 -12.62
N ARG A 323 5.37 -10.11 -11.42
CA ARG A 323 4.97 -11.49 -11.16
C ARG A 323 4.06 -11.53 -9.93
N PHE A 324 2.93 -12.22 -10.06
CA PHE A 324 1.99 -12.42 -8.95
C PHE A 324 1.84 -13.92 -8.72
N SER A 325 2.13 -14.37 -7.53
CA SER A 325 2.08 -15.79 -7.17
C SER A 325 1.33 -15.99 -5.86
N GLY A 326 0.14 -16.57 -5.93
CA GLY A 326 -0.68 -16.84 -4.75
C GLY A 326 -1.53 -15.65 -4.26
N THR A 327 -1.74 -14.64 -5.10
CA THR A 327 -2.66 -13.54 -4.79
C THR A 327 -4.11 -13.98 -4.99
N ASP A 328 -5.06 -13.32 -4.32
CA ASP A 328 -6.47 -13.61 -4.51
C ASP A 328 -6.94 -13.19 -5.90
N THR A 329 -6.54 -12.00 -6.34
CA THR A 329 -6.76 -11.51 -7.69
C THR A 329 -5.43 -11.09 -8.32
N GLY A 330 -5.35 -11.10 -9.64
CA GLY A 330 -4.16 -10.63 -10.36
C GLY A 330 -4.16 -9.12 -10.54
N LEU A 331 -4.88 -8.66 -11.56
CA LEU A 331 -5.12 -7.25 -11.83
C LEU A 331 -6.52 -6.89 -11.37
N ARG A 332 -6.62 -5.94 -10.45
CA ARG A 332 -7.87 -5.60 -9.80
C ARG A 332 -8.15 -4.10 -9.90
N PHE A 333 -9.27 -3.76 -10.52
CA PHE A 333 -9.75 -2.40 -10.70
C PHE A 333 -11.10 -2.28 -10.01
N LYS A 334 -11.15 -1.52 -8.92
CA LYS A 334 -12.35 -1.40 -8.10
C LYS A 334 -12.68 0.05 -7.80
N SER A 335 -13.94 0.38 -7.91
CA SER A 335 -14.49 1.66 -7.47
C SER A 335 -15.98 1.52 -7.23
N SER A 336 -16.64 2.61 -6.91
CA SER A 336 -18.07 2.60 -6.63
C SER A 336 -18.67 4.00 -6.80
N ILE A 337 -19.98 4.06 -6.95
CA ILE A 337 -20.71 5.32 -6.92
C ILE A 337 -20.35 6.09 -5.63
N GLY A 338 -20.11 7.37 -5.74
CA GLY A 338 -19.66 8.23 -4.65
C GLY A 338 -18.15 8.43 -4.61
N ARG A 339 -17.37 7.63 -5.33
CA ARG A 339 -15.91 7.80 -5.42
C ARG A 339 -15.52 8.76 -6.54
N GLY A 340 -16.23 8.72 -7.67
CA GLY A 340 -15.95 9.57 -8.82
C GLY A 340 -14.59 9.31 -9.45
N GLY A 341 -14.15 10.27 -10.25
CA GLY A 341 -12.84 10.25 -10.87
C GLY A 341 -12.73 9.36 -12.11
N LYS A 342 -11.68 9.60 -12.87
CA LYS A 342 -11.38 8.85 -14.09
C LYS A 342 -10.05 8.14 -13.95
N THR A 343 -10.07 6.84 -14.21
CA THR A 343 -8.87 6.00 -14.33
C THR A 343 -8.64 5.76 -15.81
N GLU A 344 -7.53 6.26 -16.35
CA GLU A 344 -7.25 6.24 -17.78
C GLU A 344 -5.75 6.22 -18.09
N GLN A 345 -5.42 5.96 -19.34
CA GLN A 345 -4.01 5.88 -19.79
C GLN A 345 -3.18 4.91 -18.94
N LEU A 346 -3.73 3.72 -18.75
CA LEU A 346 -3.06 2.62 -18.08
C LEU A 346 -2.52 1.63 -19.10
N PHE A 347 -1.25 1.29 -18.96
CA PHE A 347 -0.56 0.37 -19.85
C PHE A 347 0.08 -0.74 -19.01
N ILE A 348 -0.49 -1.92 -19.10
CA ILE A 348 -0.11 -3.08 -18.31
C ILE A 348 0.37 -4.16 -19.26
N SER A 349 1.60 -4.63 -19.09
CA SER A 349 2.18 -5.63 -19.98
C SER A 349 3.17 -6.57 -19.29
N ASP A 350 3.38 -7.73 -19.88
CA ASP A 350 4.41 -8.68 -19.44
C ASP A 350 4.24 -9.05 -17.96
N ILE A 351 3.04 -9.55 -17.64
CA ILE A 351 2.67 -10.00 -16.30
C ILE A 351 2.59 -11.53 -16.29
N VAL A 352 3.26 -12.15 -15.35
CA VAL A 352 3.15 -13.59 -15.08
C VAL A 352 2.42 -13.81 -13.77
N MET A 353 1.38 -14.63 -13.83
CA MET A 353 0.56 -14.97 -12.66
C MET A 353 0.55 -16.48 -12.43
N ASN A 354 0.64 -16.91 -11.19
CA ASN A 354 0.49 -18.31 -10.77
C ASN A 354 -0.41 -18.39 -9.55
N ASP A 355 -1.20 -19.44 -9.45
CA ASP A 355 -1.99 -19.78 -8.28
C ASP A 355 -2.86 -18.60 -7.80
N ILE A 356 -3.54 -17.96 -8.72
CA ILE A 356 -4.50 -16.90 -8.41
C ILE A 356 -5.79 -17.56 -7.91
N LYS A 357 -6.23 -17.19 -6.71
CA LYS A 357 -7.37 -17.85 -6.06
C LYS A 357 -8.70 -17.57 -6.74
N ASP A 358 -8.90 -16.34 -7.16
CA ASP A 358 -10.16 -15.87 -7.76
C ASP A 358 -9.92 -15.43 -9.21
N GLU A 359 -10.00 -14.15 -9.51
CA GLU A 359 -9.92 -13.64 -10.87
C GLU A 359 -8.48 -13.28 -11.28
N ALA A 360 -8.10 -13.62 -12.50
CA ALA A 360 -6.87 -13.10 -13.09
C ALA A 360 -6.98 -11.60 -13.37
N ILE A 361 -8.11 -11.16 -13.94
CA ILE A 361 -8.40 -9.75 -14.23
C ILE A 361 -9.82 -9.45 -13.80
N VAL A 362 -10.01 -8.39 -12.99
CA VAL A 362 -11.34 -7.99 -12.53
C VAL A 362 -11.51 -6.47 -12.54
N PHE A 363 -12.64 -6.03 -13.09
CA PHE A 363 -13.12 -4.65 -13.07
C PHE A 363 -14.43 -4.59 -12.32
N GLN A 364 -14.52 -3.74 -11.29
CA GLN A 364 -15.72 -3.56 -10.49
C GLN A 364 -15.96 -2.09 -10.17
N CYS A 365 -16.92 -1.45 -10.85
CA CYS A 365 -17.42 -0.14 -10.47
C CYS A 365 -18.55 -0.21 -9.44
N ASP A 366 -19.00 -1.39 -9.12
CA ASP A 366 -20.04 -1.69 -8.15
C ASP A 366 -19.48 -2.27 -6.85
N TYR A 367 -18.25 -1.95 -6.51
CA TYR A 367 -17.56 -2.46 -5.32
C TYR A 367 -18.25 -2.05 -4.02
N LEU A 368 -18.34 -2.98 -3.07
CA LEU A 368 -19.17 -2.87 -1.86
C LEU A 368 -18.54 -2.10 -0.69
N ASP A 369 -17.57 -1.27 -0.89
CA ASP A 369 -16.92 -0.52 0.18
C ASP A 369 -17.73 0.72 0.58
N LYS A 370 -18.91 0.51 1.15
CA LYS A 370 -19.87 1.51 1.66
C LYS A 370 -19.92 2.82 0.86
N PRO A 371 -20.15 2.78 -0.45
CA PRO A 371 -20.31 4.01 -1.22
C PRO A 371 -21.62 4.69 -0.85
N ALA A 372 -21.65 6.02 -1.02
CA ALA A 372 -22.90 6.75 -0.88
C ALA A 372 -23.97 6.17 -1.81
N GLY A 373 -25.16 5.90 -1.26
CA GLY A 373 -26.30 5.38 -2.01
C GLY A 373 -26.35 3.86 -2.17
N ARG A 374 -25.52 3.10 -1.46
CA ARG A 374 -25.61 1.63 -1.42
C ARG A 374 -26.17 1.11 -0.12
N GLU A 375 -27.16 0.24 -0.22
CA GLU A 375 -27.71 -0.49 0.89
C GLU A 375 -27.53 -2.00 0.68
N ASN A 376 -27.04 -2.70 1.71
CA ASN A 376 -27.02 -4.16 1.81
C ASN A 376 -26.50 -4.92 0.57
N GLY A 377 -25.43 -4.43 -0.06
CA GLY A 377 -24.81 -5.13 -1.18
C GLY A 377 -25.53 -5.05 -2.52
N LYS A 378 -26.62 -4.31 -2.59
CA LYS A 378 -27.33 -4.03 -3.86
C LYS A 378 -26.73 -2.78 -4.52
N SER A 379 -26.67 -2.79 -5.85
CA SER A 379 -26.34 -1.58 -6.60
C SER A 379 -27.33 -0.46 -6.24
N ALA A 380 -26.82 0.73 -5.95
CA ALA A 380 -27.66 1.89 -5.71
C ALA A 380 -28.51 2.16 -6.94
N GLN A 381 -29.76 2.57 -6.74
CA GLN A 381 -30.53 3.16 -7.82
C GLN A 381 -29.85 4.48 -8.18
N VAL A 382 -29.60 4.66 -9.47
CA VAL A 382 -28.99 5.89 -9.99
C VAL A 382 -30.01 7.02 -9.87
N ASN A 383 -29.65 8.08 -9.13
CA ASN A 383 -30.40 9.32 -9.05
C ASN A 383 -29.50 10.51 -9.35
N ASP A 384 -30.04 11.69 -9.53
CA ASP A 384 -29.28 12.89 -9.94
C ASP A 384 -28.17 13.31 -8.96
N GLN A 385 -28.29 12.99 -7.67
CA GLN A 385 -27.24 13.24 -6.68
C GLN A 385 -26.07 12.28 -6.81
N VAL A 386 -26.36 11.04 -7.17
CA VAL A 386 -25.36 9.96 -7.31
C VAL A 386 -24.58 10.11 -8.61
N LEU A 387 -25.18 10.68 -9.66
CA LEU A 387 -24.57 10.87 -10.97
C LEU A 387 -23.33 11.78 -10.96
N LYS A 388 -23.14 12.61 -9.93
CA LYS A 388 -22.00 13.52 -9.86
C LYS A 388 -20.67 12.82 -9.52
N ASP A 389 -20.73 11.68 -8.86
CA ASP A 389 -19.56 10.98 -8.32
C ASP A 389 -19.47 9.57 -8.89
N VAL A 390 -19.70 9.43 -10.18
CA VAL A 390 -19.58 8.17 -10.91
C VAL A 390 -18.13 7.95 -11.31
N PRO A 391 -17.51 6.83 -10.89
CA PRO A 391 -16.16 6.49 -11.33
C PRO A 391 -16.17 5.99 -12.76
N GLU A 392 -15.05 6.13 -13.45
CA GLU A 392 -14.89 5.66 -14.82
C GLU A 392 -13.54 4.99 -15.02
N PHE A 393 -13.54 3.75 -15.53
CA PHE A 393 -12.37 3.05 -16.03
C PHE A 393 -12.41 3.04 -17.54
N GLN A 394 -11.42 3.68 -18.16
CA GLN A 394 -11.32 3.75 -19.62
C GLN A 394 -9.87 3.86 -20.08
N ASP A 395 -9.63 3.67 -21.37
CA ASP A 395 -8.30 3.77 -21.99
C ASP A 395 -7.26 2.96 -21.19
N ILE A 396 -7.58 1.67 -21.02
CA ILE A 396 -6.76 0.72 -20.29
C ILE A 396 -6.32 -0.38 -21.26
N HIS A 397 -5.01 -0.59 -21.34
CA HIS A 397 -4.39 -1.53 -22.24
C HIS A 397 -3.65 -2.59 -21.44
N ILE A 398 -4.05 -3.86 -21.62
CA ILE A 398 -3.48 -5.01 -20.94
C ILE A 398 -3.01 -5.97 -22.03
N GLN A 399 -1.70 -6.29 -22.05
CA GLN A 399 -1.16 -7.19 -23.04
C GLN A 399 -0.06 -8.10 -22.49
N ASN A 400 0.16 -9.23 -23.15
CA ASN A 400 1.20 -10.19 -22.78
C ASN A 400 1.09 -10.64 -21.31
N VAL A 401 -0.12 -11.00 -20.90
CA VAL A 401 -0.40 -11.59 -19.60
C VAL A 401 -0.42 -13.11 -19.75
N ILE A 402 0.32 -13.79 -18.88
CA ILE A 402 0.28 -15.24 -18.76
C ILE A 402 -0.19 -15.57 -17.34
N CYS A 403 -1.37 -16.18 -17.23
CA CYS A 403 -1.87 -16.69 -15.95
C CYS A 403 -1.91 -18.23 -16.02
N ARG A 404 -1.15 -18.89 -15.17
CA ARG A 404 -1.04 -20.37 -15.13
C ARG A 404 -2.05 -21.03 -14.21
N GLY A 405 -2.94 -20.28 -13.62
CA GLY A 405 -4.01 -20.83 -12.80
C GLY A 405 -4.80 -19.74 -12.08
N CYS A 406 -6.10 -19.76 -12.28
CA CYS A 406 -7.07 -18.94 -11.55
C CYS A 406 -8.42 -19.65 -11.52
N LYS A 407 -9.32 -19.19 -10.68
CA LYS A 407 -10.70 -19.71 -10.65
C LYS A 407 -11.52 -19.13 -11.80
N THR A 408 -11.46 -17.82 -11.95
CA THR A 408 -12.17 -17.04 -12.99
C THR A 408 -11.17 -16.28 -13.85
N GLY A 409 -11.28 -16.41 -15.16
CA GLY A 409 -10.36 -15.74 -16.09
C GLY A 409 -10.51 -14.22 -16.04
N ILE A 410 -11.65 -13.73 -16.51
CA ILE A 410 -11.94 -12.30 -16.57
C ILE A 410 -13.34 -12.06 -16.01
N ARG A 411 -13.42 -11.12 -15.08
CA ARG A 411 -14.68 -10.64 -14.52
C ARG A 411 -14.78 -9.13 -14.67
N ALA A 412 -15.94 -8.62 -15.05
CA ALA A 412 -16.18 -7.19 -15.11
C ALA A 412 -17.64 -6.87 -14.84
N SER A 413 -17.87 -5.84 -14.04
CA SER A 413 -19.18 -5.26 -13.81
C SER A 413 -19.07 -3.74 -13.66
N GLY A 414 -19.97 -3.03 -14.34
CA GLY A 414 -20.12 -1.59 -14.22
C GLY A 414 -21.36 -1.23 -13.43
N ILE A 415 -21.93 -0.09 -13.75
CA ILE A 415 -23.15 0.43 -13.13
C ILE A 415 -24.21 0.53 -14.22
N GLU A 416 -25.39 -0.01 -13.92
CA GLU A 416 -26.51 0.00 -14.85
C GLU A 416 -26.82 1.43 -15.33
N GLN A 417 -27.04 1.59 -16.65
CA GLN A 417 -27.32 2.84 -17.35
C GLN A 417 -26.14 3.85 -17.37
N LEU A 418 -24.97 3.47 -16.87
CA LEU A 418 -23.76 4.30 -16.88
C LEU A 418 -22.63 3.61 -17.61
N ASP A 419 -21.83 4.35 -18.34
CA ASP A 419 -20.70 3.83 -19.10
C ASP A 419 -19.42 3.95 -18.27
N CYS A 420 -19.31 3.16 -17.21
CA CYS A 420 -18.24 3.25 -16.23
C CYS A 420 -17.01 2.39 -16.56
N VAL A 421 -17.18 1.35 -17.37
CA VAL A 421 -16.10 0.43 -17.77
C VAL A 421 -16.16 0.28 -19.28
N HIS A 422 -15.30 0.99 -19.98
CA HIS A 422 -15.27 0.98 -21.45
C HIS A 422 -13.86 1.30 -21.95
N ASP A 423 -13.63 1.09 -23.25
CA ASP A 423 -12.32 1.30 -23.87
C ASP A 423 -11.20 0.55 -23.08
N ILE A 424 -11.50 -0.72 -22.80
CA ILE A 424 -10.60 -1.65 -22.13
C ILE A 424 -10.14 -2.66 -23.17
N HIS A 425 -8.83 -2.70 -23.44
CA HIS A 425 -8.23 -3.55 -24.47
C HIS A 425 -7.32 -4.60 -23.83
N ILE A 426 -7.65 -5.88 -24.02
CA ILE A 426 -6.84 -7.01 -23.55
C ILE A 426 -6.36 -7.76 -24.79
N SER A 427 -5.05 -7.96 -24.92
CA SER A 427 -4.48 -8.59 -26.11
C SER A 427 -3.32 -9.52 -25.79
N ASN A 428 -3.08 -10.48 -26.70
CA ASN A 428 -1.90 -11.36 -26.68
C ASN A 428 -1.67 -12.02 -25.33
N SER A 429 -2.71 -12.57 -24.73
CA SER A 429 -2.68 -13.10 -23.38
C SER A 429 -3.23 -14.53 -23.34
N THR A 430 -2.71 -15.32 -22.40
CA THR A 430 -3.19 -16.68 -22.12
C THR A 430 -3.52 -16.81 -20.65
N ILE A 431 -4.74 -17.20 -20.35
CA ILE A 431 -5.23 -17.35 -18.98
C ILE A 431 -5.83 -18.75 -18.83
N VAL A 432 -5.26 -19.53 -17.91
CA VAL A 432 -5.74 -20.86 -17.56
C VAL A 432 -6.63 -20.74 -16.35
N TYR A 433 -7.89 -21.09 -16.48
CA TYR A 433 -8.89 -21.02 -15.41
C TYR A 433 -9.44 -22.41 -15.07
N THR A 434 -10.01 -22.55 -13.88
CA THR A 434 -10.59 -23.82 -13.42
C THR A 434 -12.11 -23.85 -13.53
N LYS A 435 -12.80 -22.76 -13.18
CA LYS A 435 -14.27 -22.77 -13.07
C LYS A 435 -14.96 -21.87 -14.10
N THR A 436 -14.60 -20.60 -14.17
CA THR A 436 -15.33 -19.62 -14.98
C THR A 436 -14.40 -18.95 -15.98
N LYS A 437 -14.71 -19.08 -17.24
CA LYS A 437 -13.94 -18.48 -18.33
C LYS A 437 -14.09 -16.95 -18.35
N TRP A 438 -15.34 -16.51 -18.38
CA TRP A 438 -15.74 -15.15 -18.66
C TRP A 438 -16.98 -14.79 -17.85
N GLN A 439 -16.86 -13.81 -16.97
CA GLN A 439 -17.95 -13.33 -16.10
C GLN A 439 -18.08 -11.82 -16.25
N VAL A 440 -18.37 -11.39 -17.45
CA VAL A 440 -18.53 -9.99 -17.80
C VAL A 440 -19.99 -9.67 -17.99
N ASP A 441 -20.49 -8.67 -17.28
CA ASP A 441 -21.79 -8.09 -17.54
C ASP A 441 -21.66 -7.12 -18.73
N GLU A 442 -21.91 -7.60 -19.92
CA GLU A 442 -21.73 -6.84 -21.16
C GLU A 442 -22.69 -5.66 -21.33
N GLN A 443 -23.74 -5.57 -20.51
CA GLN A 443 -24.62 -4.41 -20.45
C GLN A 443 -23.98 -3.24 -19.69
N THR A 444 -23.06 -3.52 -18.77
CA THR A 444 -22.45 -2.51 -17.91
C THR A 444 -20.95 -2.35 -18.06
N ALA A 445 -20.30 -3.30 -18.73
CA ALA A 445 -18.86 -3.26 -18.95
C ALA A 445 -18.52 -3.71 -20.37
N ARG A 446 -17.66 -2.95 -21.04
CA ARG A 446 -17.25 -3.23 -22.43
C ARG A 446 -15.74 -3.46 -22.50
N LEU A 447 -15.38 -4.72 -22.78
CA LEU A 447 -13.98 -5.14 -22.97
C LEU A 447 -13.78 -5.63 -24.40
N THR A 448 -12.66 -5.25 -24.98
CA THR A 448 -12.23 -5.75 -26.31
C THR A 448 -11.06 -6.68 -26.13
N CYS A 449 -11.21 -7.94 -26.54
CA CYS A 449 -10.15 -8.95 -26.48
C CYS A 449 -9.66 -9.29 -27.87
N THR A 450 -8.35 -9.24 -28.07
CA THR A 450 -7.70 -9.60 -29.33
C THR A 450 -6.58 -10.59 -29.06
N ASN A 451 -6.64 -11.79 -29.65
CA ASN A 451 -5.68 -12.86 -29.41
C ASN A 451 -5.53 -13.17 -27.90
N VAL A 452 -6.65 -13.44 -27.26
CA VAL A 452 -6.73 -13.83 -25.85
C VAL A 452 -7.22 -15.27 -25.77
N ASN A 453 -6.38 -16.14 -25.21
CA ASN A 453 -6.69 -17.55 -25.02
C ASN A 453 -7.11 -17.80 -23.58
N LEU A 454 -8.37 -18.13 -23.39
CA LEU A 454 -8.93 -18.55 -22.09
C LEU A 454 -9.10 -20.09 -22.13
N VAL A 455 -8.24 -20.78 -21.39
CA VAL A 455 -8.13 -22.25 -21.44
C VAL A 455 -8.55 -22.84 -20.11
N GLN A 456 -9.48 -23.79 -20.15
CA GLN A 456 -9.90 -24.47 -18.94
C GLN A 456 -8.90 -25.56 -18.54
N ASP A 457 -8.41 -25.49 -17.32
CA ASP A 457 -7.67 -26.58 -16.69
C ASP A 457 -8.68 -27.57 -16.11
N ARG A 458 -8.78 -28.70 -16.78
CA ARG A 458 -9.60 -29.83 -16.31
C ARG A 458 -8.68 -30.77 -15.55
N LYS A 459 -8.47 -30.52 -14.29
CA LYS A 459 -7.91 -31.55 -13.40
C LYS A 459 -9.01 -32.58 -13.19
N GLU A 460 -8.76 -33.80 -13.73
CA GLU A 460 -9.57 -34.97 -13.43
C GLU A 460 -9.54 -35.29 -11.93
#